data_c0989e1f0a340ad8858f2ad072f850d2
#
_entry.id   c0989e1f0a340ad8858f2ad072f850d2
#
_cell.length_a   1.000
_cell.length_b   1.000
_cell.length_c   1.000
_cell.angle_alpha   90.00
_cell.angle_beta   90.00
_cell.angle_gamma   90.00
#
_symmetry.space_group_name_H-M   'P 1'
#
loop_
_entity.id
_entity.type
_entity.pdbx_description
1 polymer ?
#
loop_
_entity_poly.entity_id
_entity_poly.type
_entity_poly.pdbx_seq_one_letter_code
_entity_poly.pdbx_strand_id
1 'polypeptide(L)'
;EYLHLRPDDLVVDDFGNPCILVRKGKGGKQQLQRILPEELESVKAVFDHPADGNHLFSKEEMDNKIDLHHLRALRAQEMYKYYLERIRNETGYRERLISEIKYTWEQDDLKRNDNGYRPKRWKDCKVNGNYVLRGHNRDLALKNGLPVSYDRLALLAVSIYHLAHWRHDVTVANYLLAI
;
A
#
# COMPACT_ATOMS: atom_id res chain seq x y z
N GLU A 1 3.36 -5.50 -13.85
CA GLU A 1 2.70 -4.25 -13.43
C GLU A 1 3.46 -3.04 -13.98
N TYR A 2 4.77 -2.91 -13.72
CA TYR A 2 5.58 -1.74 -14.10
C TYR A 2 5.70 -1.49 -15.61
N LEU A 3 5.74 -2.53 -16.43
CA LEU A 3 5.76 -2.44 -17.90
C LEU A 3 4.49 -1.84 -18.50
N HIS A 4 3.46 -1.61 -17.69
CA HIS A 4 2.21 -0.99 -18.13
C HIS A 4 2.01 0.42 -17.58
N LEU A 5 2.99 0.94 -16.83
CA LEU A 5 2.97 2.32 -16.38
C LEU A 5 3.19 3.28 -17.55
N ARG A 6 2.43 4.36 -17.55
CA ARG A 6 2.42 5.38 -18.60
C ARG A 6 2.81 6.74 -18.02
N PRO A 7 3.25 7.68 -18.86
CA PRO A 7 3.55 9.03 -18.40
C PRO A 7 2.38 9.75 -17.71
N ASP A 8 1.13 9.41 -18.07
CA ASP A 8 -0.09 9.98 -17.48
C ASP A 8 -0.62 9.24 -16.23
N ASP A 9 0.15 8.29 -15.69
CA ASP A 9 -0.23 7.54 -14.49
C ASP A 9 0.19 8.21 -13.16
N LEU A 10 0.84 9.37 -13.22
CA LEU A 10 1.06 10.20 -12.04
C LEU A 10 -0.20 11.05 -11.79
N VAL A 11 -0.95 10.74 -10.75
CA VAL A 11 -2.26 11.31 -10.45
C VAL A 11 -2.38 11.73 -9.00
N VAL A 12 -3.51 12.31 -8.62
CA VAL A 12 -3.82 12.68 -7.23
C VAL A 12 -5.06 11.89 -6.78
N ASP A 13 -5.05 11.38 -5.55
CA ASP A 13 -6.24 10.73 -4.98
C ASP A 13 -7.30 11.75 -4.52
N ASP A 14 -8.47 11.26 -4.09
CA ASP A 14 -9.59 12.09 -3.64
C ASP A 14 -9.27 12.94 -2.39
N PHE A 15 -8.12 12.71 -1.76
CA PHE A 15 -7.65 13.42 -0.57
C PHE A 15 -6.48 14.37 -0.84
N GLY A 16 -6.09 14.53 -2.10
CA GLY A 16 -4.99 15.40 -2.51
C GLY A 16 -3.59 14.76 -2.40
N ASN A 17 -3.49 13.45 -2.15
CA ASN A 17 -2.18 12.79 -2.10
C ASN A 17 -1.71 12.41 -3.51
N PRO A 18 -0.43 12.63 -3.84
CA PRO A 18 0.14 12.17 -5.09
C PRO A 18 0.20 10.63 -5.11
N CYS A 19 -0.15 10.06 -6.26
CA CYS A 19 -0.28 8.62 -6.43
C CYS A 19 0.23 8.16 -7.80
N ILE A 20 0.67 6.92 -7.87
CA ILE A 20 0.87 6.20 -9.12
C ILE A 20 -0.37 5.34 -9.39
N LEU A 21 -0.98 5.52 -10.56
CA LEU A 21 -2.09 4.72 -11.03
C LEU A 21 -1.57 3.42 -11.65
N VAL A 22 -1.69 2.31 -10.96
CA VAL A 22 -1.38 0.98 -11.50
C VAL A 22 -2.64 0.43 -12.19
N ARG A 23 -2.67 0.51 -13.53
CA ARG A 23 -3.86 0.14 -14.34
C ARG A 23 -4.15 -1.36 -14.35
N LYS A 24 -3.12 -2.19 -14.29
CA LYS A 24 -3.20 -3.66 -14.32
C LYS A 24 -2.33 -4.27 -13.22
N GLY A 25 -2.79 -4.16 -11.99
CA GLY A 25 -2.18 -4.83 -10.85
C GLY A 25 -2.52 -6.32 -10.77
N LYS A 26 -2.05 -6.99 -9.72
CA LYS A 26 -2.31 -8.42 -9.48
C LYS A 26 -3.80 -8.75 -9.57
N GLY A 27 -4.14 -9.69 -10.46
CA GLY A 27 -5.54 -10.08 -10.72
C GLY A 27 -6.31 -9.07 -11.58
N GLY A 28 -5.60 -8.23 -12.36
CA GLY A 28 -6.20 -7.25 -13.29
C GLY A 28 -6.81 -6.02 -12.60
N LYS A 29 -6.54 -5.82 -11.32
CA LYS A 29 -7.12 -4.72 -10.54
C LYS A 29 -6.40 -3.42 -10.79
N GLN A 30 -7.16 -2.35 -10.95
CA GLN A 30 -6.66 -0.99 -10.89
C GLN A 30 -6.48 -0.54 -9.45
N GLN A 31 -5.39 0.17 -9.17
CA GLN A 31 -5.09 0.65 -7.81
C GLN A 31 -4.30 1.96 -7.85
N LEU A 32 -4.46 2.76 -6.81
CA LEU A 32 -3.64 3.93 -6.53
C LEU A 32 -2.59 3.56 -5.48
N GLN A 33 -1.33 3.86 -5.76
CA GLN A 33 -0.23 3.71 -4.80
C GLN A 33 0.27 5.10 -4.41
N ARG A 34 0.15 5.45 -3.14
CA ARG A 34 0.57 6.77 -2.63
C ARG A 34 2.09 6.94 -2.69
N ILE A 35 2.49 8.14 -3.06
CA ILE A 35 3.87 8.63 -3.05
C ILE A 35 4.00 9.53 -1.82
N LEU A 36 5.12 9.44 -1.09
CA LEU A 36 5.38 10.39 -0.02
C LEU A 36 5.71 11.77 -0.58
N PRO A 37 5.34 12.86 0.11
CA PRO A 37 5.62 14.21 -0.36
C PRO A 37 7.11 14.45 -0.67
N GLU A 38 8.00 13.90 0.14
CA GLU A 38 9.45 14.00 -0.03
C GLU A 38 10.01 13.23 -1.23
N GLU A 39 9.26 12.28 -1.76
CA GLU A 39 9.65 11.46 -2.92
C GLU A 39 9.08 12.00 -4.24
N LEU A 40 8.13 12.90 -4.16
CA LEU A 40 7.35 13.34 -5.33
C LEU A 40 8.22 13.85 -6.46
N GLU A 41 9.24 14.66 -6.16
CA GLU A 41 10.13 15.23 -7.20
C GLU A 41 10.99 14.14 -7.86
N SER A 42 11.46 13.16 -7.09
CA SER A 42 12.22 12.03 -7.66
C SER A 42 11.33 11.15 -8.55
N VAL A 43 10.07 10.94 -8.14
CA VAL A 43 9.10 10.19 -8.95
C VAL A 43 8.74 10.98 -10.21
N LYS A 44 8.47 12.27 -10.13
CA LYS A 44 8.21 13.12 -11.30
C LYS A 44 9.36 13.04 -12.32
N ALA A 45 10.61 13.10 -11.85
CA ALA A 45 11.77 12.99 -12.74
C ALA A 45 11.78 11.69 -13.55
N VAL A 46 11.27 10.57 -12.98
CA VAL A 46 11.10 9.31 -13.73
C VAL A 46 9.97 9.42 -14.76
N PHE A 47 8.86 10.05 -14.39
CA PHE A 47 7.71 10.24 -15.28
C PHE A 47 7.96 11.21 -16.42
N ASP A 48 8.88 12.17 -16.23
CA ASP A 48 9.30 13.13 -17.26
C ASP A 48 10.24 12.51 -18.32
N HIS A 49 10.80 11.32 -18.06
CA HIS A 49 11.75 10.63 -18.94
C HIS A 49 11.25 9.20 -19.29
N PRO A 50 10.10 9.06 -19.97
CA PRO A 50 9.60 7.77 -20.35
C PRO A 50 10.48 7.06 -21.38
N ALA A 51 10.52 5.72 -21.33
CA ALA A 51 11.26 4.91 -22.29
C ALA A 51 10.72 5.06 -23.73
N ASP A 52 9.41 5.26 -23.86
CA ASP A 52 8.73 5.63 -25.11
C ASP A 52 7.53 6.53 -24.81
N GLY A 53 6.82 6.98 -25.84
CA GLY A 53 5.64 7.84 -25.68
C GLY A 53 4.45 7.19 -24.93
N ASN A 54 4.48 5.88 -24.67
CA ASN A 54 3.40 5.12 -24.06
C ASN A 54 3.78 4.43 -22.75
N HIS A 55 5.07 4.20 -22.49
CA HIS A 55 5.54 3.42 -21.34
C HIS A 55 6.70 4.12 -20.62
N LEU A 56 6.68 4.05 -19.28
CA LEU A 56 7.77 4.59 -18.47
C LEU A 56 9.04 3.73 -18.57
N PHE A 57 8.90 2.42 -18.66
CA PHE A 57 10.01 1.47 -18.67
C PHE A 57 9.98 0.59 -19.90
N SER A 58 11.13 0.33 -20.48
CA SER A 58 11.32 -0.70 -21.51
C SER A 58 11.41 -2.09 -20.89
N LYS A 59 11.25 -3.14 -21.72
CA LYS A 59 11.45 -4.53 -21.26
C LYS A 59 12.91 -4.80 -20.88
N GLU A 60 13.83 -4.15 -21.55
CA GLU A 60 15.28 -4.28 -21.36
C GLU A 60 15.70 -3.69 -20.01
N GLU A 61 15.12 -2.57 -19.60
CA GLU A 61 15.35 -1.96 -18.28
C GLU A 61 14.77 -2.79 -17.15
N MET A 62 13.66 -3.48 -17.39
CA MET A 62 12.94 -4.31 -16.42
C MET A 62 13.32 -5.79 -16.54
N ASP A 63 14.60 -6.10 -16.84
CA ASP A 63 15.06 -7.46 -16.86
C ASP A 63 14.89 -8.12 -15.47
N ASN A 64 14.74 -9.45 -15.43
CA ASN A 64 14.41 -10.23 -14.22
C ASN A 64 15.48 -10.23 -13.10
N LYS A 65 16.42 -9.29 -13.10
CA LYS A 65 17.47 -9.19 -12.07
C LYS A 65 17.01 -8.43 -10.82
N ILE A 66 15.88 -7.72 -10.90
CA ILE A 66 15.36 -6.94 -9.77
C ILE A 66 14.41 -7.81 -8.94
N ASP A 67 14.72 -8.04 -7.67
CA ASP A 67 13.80 -8.68 -6.72
C ASP A 67 12.72 -7.67 -6.28
N LEU A 68 11.67 -7.58 -7.09
CA LEU A 68 10.52 -6.69 -6.82
C LEU A 68 9.77 -7.06 -5.54
N HIS A 69 9.79 -8.34 -5.14
CA HIS A 69 9.12 -8.74 -3.90
C HIS A 69 9.87 -8.22 -2.67
N HIS A 70 11.20 -8.33 -2.70
CA HIS A 70 12.05 -7.76 -1.65
C HIS A 70 11.91 -6.23 -1.55
N LEU A 71 11.94 -5.52 -2.69
CA LEU A 71 11.72 -4.07 -2.70
C LEU A 71 10.35 -3.68 -2.14
N ARG A 72 9.30 -4.42 -2.46
CA ARG A 72 7.96 -4.19 -1.89
C ARG A 72 7.92 -4.46 -0.39
N ALA A 73 8.67 -5.44 0.11
CA ALA A 73 8.77 -5.71 1.54
C ALA A 73 9.49 -4.57 2.27
N LEU A 74 10.63 -4.11 1.75
CA LEU A 74 11.34 -2.94 2.30
C LEU A 74 10.44 -1.71 2.33
N ARG A 75 9.74 -1.43 1.24
CA ARG A 75 8.80 -0.31 1.17
C ARG A 75 7.66 -0.44 2.17
N ALA A 76 7.10 -1.63 2.34
CA ALA A 76 6.03 -1.86 3.31
C ALA A 76 6.50 -1.63 4.76
N GLN A 77 7.72 -2.03 5.09
CA GLN A 77 8.32 -1.80 6.41
C GLN A 77 8.55 -0.30 6.68
N GLU A 78 9.06 0.42 5.69
CA GLU A 78 9.24 1.87 5.76
C GLU A 78 7.89 2.58 5.96
N MET A 79 6.89 2.27 5.13
CA MET A 79 5.57 2.86 5.21
C MET A 79 4.85 2.53 6.51
N TYR A 80 5.05 1.34 7.07
CA TYR A 80 4.51 1.02 8.38
C TYR A 80 5.06 1.96 9.47
N LYS A 81 6.39 2.19 9.47
CA LYS A 81 7.02 3.13 10.41
C LYS A 81 6.49 4.55 10.21
N TYR A 82 6.40 5.02 8.97
CA TYR A 82 5.86 6.33 8.61
C TYR A 82 4.45 6.55 9.15
N TYR A 83 3.51 5.64 8.87
CA TYR A 83 2.14 5.77 9.38
C TYR A 83 2.08 5.67 10.90
N LEU A 84 2.83 4.75 11.50
CA LEU A 84 2.85 4.57 12.95
C LEU A 84 3.36 5.82 13.67
N GLU A 85 4.40 6.46 13.17
CA GLU A 85 4.97 7.68 13.72
C GLU A 85 3.95 8.83 13.65
N ARG A 86 3.30 9.04 12.53
CA ARG A 86 2.27 10.07 12.36
C ARG A 86 1.05 9.82 13.24
N ILE A 87 0.60 8.57 13.35
CA ILE A 87 -0.50 8.19 14.24
C ILE A 87 -0.19 8.53 15.70
N ARG A 88 1.09 8.42 16.11
CA ARG A 88 1.53 8.67 17.49
C ARG A 88 1.77 10.15 17.79
N ASN A 89 2.30 10.88 16.83
CA ASN A 89 2.90 12.20 17.07
C ASN A 89 2.08 13.35 16.45
N GLU A 90 1.23 13.09 15.46
CA GLU A 90 0.47 14.13 14.79
C GLU A 90 -0.99 14.17 15.30
N THR A 91 -1.37 15.28 15.93
CA THR A 91 -2.74 15.47 16.44
C THR A 91 -3.77 15.37 15.33
N GLY A 92 -4.81 14.54 15.53
CA GLY A 92 -5.92 14.37 14.60
C GLY A 92 -5.58 13.52 13.36
N TYR A 93 -4.34 13.05 13.22
CA TYR A 93 -3.95 12.22 12.07
C TYR A 93 -4.67 10.86 12.06
N ARG A 94 -4.82 10.25 13.24
CA ARG A 94 -5.52 8.96 13.39
C ARG A 94 -6.94 9.03 12.88
N GLU A 95 -7.70 10.03 13.30
CA GLU A 95 -9.10 10.23 12.94
C GLU A 95 -9.24 10.54 11.45
N ARG A 96 -8.37 11.36 10.92
CA ARG A 96 -8.30 11.70 9.50
C ARG A 96 -8.03 10.45 8.65
N LEU A 97 -7.03 9.65 9.01
CA LEU A 97 -6.69 8.43 8.30
C LEU A 97 -7.80 7.36 8.36
N ILE A 98 -8.51 7.24 9.49
CA ILE A 98 -9.70 6.38 9.62
C ILE A 98 -10.78 6.83 8.63
N SER A 99 -11.05 8.12 8.55
CA SER A 99 -12.06 8.68 7.64
C SER A 99 -11.72 8.43 6.18
N GLU A 100 -10.46 8.63 5.78
CA GLU A 100 -9.96 8.34 4.43
C GLU A 100 -10.11 6.86 4.07
N ILE A 101 -9.67 5.96 4.97
CA ILE A 101 -9.76 4.51 4.75
C ILE A 101 -11.21 4.05 4.67
N LYS A 102 -12.09 4.59 5.51
CA LYS A 102 -13.53 4.29 5.47
C LYS A 102 -14.15 4.72 4.15
N TYR A 103 -13.87 5.94 3.70
CA TYR A 103 -14.31 6.44 2.39
C TYR A 103 -13.81 5.53 1.26
N THR A 104 -12.52 5.19 1.24
CA THR A 104 -11.94 4.29 0.24
C THR A 104 -12.63 2.92 0.24
N TRP A 105 -12.98 2.40 1.42
CA TRP A 105 -13.74 1.16 1.57
C TRP A 105 -15.14 1.26 0.93
N GLU A 106 -15.86 2.35 1.20
CA GLU A 106 -17.20 2.58 0.68
C GLU A 106 -17.19 2.68 -0.85
N GLN A 107 -16.20 3.39 -1.43
CA GLN A 107 -16.04 3.48 -2.89
C GLN A 107 -15.71 2.12 -3.52
N ASP A 108 -14.86 1.32 -2.88
CA ASP A 108 -14.51 -0.02 -3.36
C ASP A 108 -15.72 -0.98 -3.28
N ASP A 109 -16.55 -0.86 -2.25
CA ASP A 109 -17.78 -1.66 -2.12
C ASP A 109 -18.85 -1.27 -3.16
N LEU A 110 -18.97 0.01 -3.51
CA LEU A 110 -19.85 0.46 -4.61
C LEU A 110 -19.41 -0.13 -5.95
N LYS A 111 -18.12 -0.10 -6.26
CA LYS A 111 -17.56 -0.72 -7.48
C LYS A 111 -17.77 -2.24 -7.51
N ARG A 112 -17.75 -2.91 -6.36
CA ARG A 112 -18.02 -4.36 -6.26
C ARG A 112 -19.50 -4.69 -6.46
N ASN A 113 -20.40 -3.80 -6.05
CA ASN A 113 -21.84 -3.96 -6.25
C ASN A 113 -22.21 -4.01 -7.73
N ASP A 114 -21.57 -3.19 -8.56
CA ASP A 114 -21.77 -3.16 -10.02
C ASP A 114 -21.44 -4.51 -10.68
N ASN A 115 -20.65 -5.35 -10.02
CA ASN A 115 -20.26 -6.69 -10.48
C ASN A 115 -21.03 -7.82 -9.78
N GLY A 116 -22.16 -7.55 -9.11
CA GLY A 116 -22.95 -8.55 -8.42
C GLY A 116 -22.35 -9.06 -7.09
N TYR A 117 -21.35 -8.38 -6.58
CA TYR A 117 -20.73 -8.73 -5.30
C TYR A 117 -21.54 -8.14 -4.13
N ARG A 118 -21.76 -8.93 -3.06
CA ARG A 118 -22.40 -8.41 -1.84
C ARG A 118 -21.41 -7.52 -1.08
N PRO A 119 -21.74 -6.23 -0.79
CA PRO A 119 -20.88 -5.35 -0.04
C PRO A 119 -20.62 -5.91 1.37
N LYS A 120 -19.36 -5.88 1.79
CA LYS A 120 -18.99 -6.20 3.17
C LYS A 120 -19.19 -4.95 4.01
N ARG A 121 -19.92 -5.07 5.10
CA ARG A 121 -20.07 -3.94 6.05
C ARG A 121 -18.71 -3.53 6.58
N TRP A 122 -18.50 -2.22 6.67
CA TRP A 122 -17.38 -1.65 7.42
C TRP A 122 -17.41 -2.16 8.86
N LYS A 123 -16.24 -2.53 9.38
CA LYS A 123 -16.07 -2.94 10.79
C LYS A 123 -14.92 -2.14 11.39
N ASP A 124 -15.22 -1.33 12.38
CA ASP A 124 -14.24 -0.50 13.09
C ASP A 124 -13.08 -1.31 13.70
N CYS A 125 -13.29 -2.60 13.99
CA CYS A 125 -12.23 -3.47 14.46
C CYS A 125 -11.05 -3.64 13.50
N LYS A 126 -11.17 -3.22 12.23
CA LYS A 126 -10.07 -3.20 11.27
C LYS A 126 -9.06 -2.11 11.57
N VAL A 127 -9.47 -1.02 12.20
CA VAL A 127 -8.67 0.17 12.45
C VAL A 127 -8.30 0.36 13.92
N ASN A 128 -8.98 -0.35 14.83
CA ASN A 128 -8.78 -0.19 16.27
C ASN A 128 -7.86 -1.26 16.87
N GLY A 129 -7.04 -0.84 17.84
CA GLY A 129 -6.15 -1.69 18.61
C GLY A 129 -5.03 -2.31 17.77
N ASN A 130 -4.44 -3.37 18.32
CA ASN A 130 -3.27 -4.03 17.74
C ASN A 130 -3.63 -5.36 17.07
N TYR A 131 -2.91 -5.67 16.01
CA TYR A 131 -2.81 -7.00 15.42
C TYR A 131 -1.69 -7.76 16.11
N VAL A 132 -2.02 -8.79 16.89
CA VAL A 132 -1.06 -9.59 17.65
C VAL A 132 -0.75 -10.87 16.89
N LEU A 133 0.55 -11.14 16.67
CA LEU A 133 1.02 -12.36 16.02
C LEU A 133 0.76 -13.60 16.87
N ARG A 134 0.49 -14.71 16.21
CA ARG A 134 0.24 -16.02 16.83
C ARG A 134 1.00 -17.11 16.08
N GLY A 135 1.22 -18.25 16.77
CA GLY A 135 1.87 -19.43 16.18
C GLY A 135 3.19 -19.11 15.50
N HIS A 136 3.43 -19.73 14.37
CA HIS A 136 4.69 -19.63 13.62
C HIS A 136 5.15 -18.19 13.35
N ASN A 137 4.26 -17.28 12.98
CA ASN A 137 4.64 -15.87 12.72
C ASN A 137 5.14 -15.17 13.99
N ARG A 138 4.58 -15.49 15.16
CA ARG A 138 5.06 -14.96 16.43
C ARG A 138 6.47 -15.49 16.75
N ASP A 139 6.68 -16.79 16.54
CA ASP A 139 7.98 -17.43 16.83
C ASP A 139 9.06 -16.90 15.87
N LEU A 140 8.72 -16.72 14.61
CA LEU A 140 9.61 -16.10 13.61
C LEU A 140 9.96 -14.65 13.99
N ALA A 141 8.99 -13.85 14.40
CA ALA A 141 9.22 -12.48 14.81
C ALA A 141 10.17 -12.42 16.02
N LEU A 142 9.92 -13.25 17.04
CA LEU A 142 10.79 -13.32 18.25
C LEU A 142 12.22 -13.76 17.89
N LYS A 143 12.37 -14.76 17.03
CA LYS A 143 13.68 -15.23 16.58
C LYS A 143 14.48 -14.13 15.89
N ASN A 144 13.80 -13.27 15.14
CA ASN A 144 14.42 -12.20 14.35
C ASN A 144 14.44 -10.83 15.06
N GLY A 145 14.06 -10.77 16.35
CA GLY A 145 14.03 -9.52 17.11
C GLY A 145 12.98 -8.52 16.62
N LEU A 146 11.94 -9.00 15.90
CA LEU A 146 10.88 -8.16 15.36
C LEU A 146 9.70 -8.03 16.33
N PRO A 147 8.88 -6.97 16.20
CA PRO A 147 7.68 -6.80 16.99
C PRO A 147 6.69 -7.97 16.82
N VAL A 148 6.02 -8.35 17.92
CA VAL A 148 4.93 -9.35 17.89
C VAL A 148 3.53 -8.73 17.87
N SER A 149 3.48 -7.39 17.87
CA SER A 149 2.23 -6.62 17.89
C SER A 149 2.36 -5.37 17.03
N TYR A 150 1.38 -5.12 16.19
CA TYR A 150 1.37 -4.05 15.19
C TYR A 150 0.08 -3.22 15.28
N ASP A 151 0.16 -1.90 15.18
CA ASP A 151 -1.03 -1.04 15.09
C ASP A 151 -1.85 -1.39 13.84
N ARG A 152 -3.15 -1.64 14.03
CA ARG A 152 -4.02 -2.09 12.92
C ARG A 152 -4.26 -1.01 11.89
N LEU A 153 -4.35 0.25 12.30
CA LEU A 153 -4.58 1.34 11.36
C LEU A 153 -3.37 1.54 10.46
N ALA A 154 -2.15 1.54 11.03
CA ALA A 154 -0.92 1.61 10.24
C ALA A 154 -0.78 0.43 9.27
N LEU A 155 -1.06 -0.80 9.73
CA LEU A 155 -1.08 -1.98 8.84
C LEU A 155 -2.06 -1.84 7.70
N LEU A 156 -3.26 -1.32 7.99
CA LEU A 156 -4.30 -1.19 7.00
C LEU A 156 -3.96 -0.11 5.96
N ALA A 157 -3.36 1.01 6.39
CA ALA A 157 -2.88 2.05 5.49
C ALA A 157 -1.83 1.51 4.51
N VAL A 158 -0.82 0.77 5.01
CA VAL A 158 0.17 0.10 4.15
C VAL A 158 -0.50 -0.87 3.19
N SER A 159 -1.41 -1.67 3.68
CA SER A 159 -2.10 -2.71 2.93
C SER A 159 -2.91 -2.12 1.75
N ILE A 160 -3.55 -0.97 1.94
CA ILE A 160 -4.41 -0.32 0.93
C ILE A 160 -3.56 0.52 -0.02
N TYR A 161 -2.77 1.43 0.54
CA TYR A 161 -2.13 2.49 -0.23
C TYR A 161 -0.78 2.08 -0.87
N HIS A 162 -0.20 0.93 -0.46
CA HIS A 162 1.11 0.49 -0.98
C HIS A 162 1.13 -0.97 -1.46
N LEU A 163 0.18 -1.82 -1.02
CA LEU A 163 0.16 -3.26 -1.34
C LEU A 163 -1.11 -3.72 -2.07
N ALA A 164 -2.11 -2.86 -2.21
CA ALA A 164 -3.37 -3.10 -2.93
C ALA A 164 -4.21 -4.29 -2.42
N HIS A 165 -4.27 -4.44 -1.11
CA HIS A 165 -5.18 -5.42 -0.48
C HIS A 165 -5.68 -4.90 0.88
N TRP A 166 -6.67 -5.59 1.48
CA TRP A 166 -7.32 -5.16 2.73
C TRP A 166 -7.03 -6.13 3.88
N ARG A 167 -5.79 -6.65 3.98
CA ARG A 167 -5.50 -7.77 4.89
C ARG A 167 -4.28 -7.49 5.76
N HIS A 168 -4.50 -7.40 7.09
CA HIS A 168 -3.43 -7.25 8.09
C HIS A 168 -2.49 -8.45 8.11
N ASP A 169 -3.06 -9.67 8.08
CA ASP A 169 -2.31 -10.93 8.16
C ASP A 169 -1.32 -11.08 7.00
N VAL A 170 -1.76 -10.77 5.78
CA VAL A 170 -0.90 -10.80 4.58
C VAL A 170 0.19 -9.73 4.65
N THR A 171 -0.15 -8.50 5.09
CA THR A 171 0.83 -7.43 5.25
C THR A 171 1.95 -7.84 6.19
N VAL A 172 1.61 -8.40 7.34
CA VAL A 172 2.64 -8.80 8.31
C VAL A 172 3.42 -10.01 7.81
N ALA A 173 2.75 -11.09 7.44
CA ALA A 173 3.40 -12.37 7.11
C ALA A 173 4.34 -12.28 5.89
N ASN A 174 3.94 -11.54 4.85
CA ASN A 174 4.65 -11.54 3.58
C ASN A 174 5.54 -10.32 3.35
N TYR A 175 5.41 -9.27 4.19
CA TYR A 175 6.15 -8.02 3.96
C TYR A 175 6.88 -7.53 5.22
N LEU A 176 6.24 -7.51 6.39
CA LEU A 176 6.90 -6.99 7.59
C LEU A 176 7.82 -8.04 8.27
N LEU A 177 7.54 -9.33 8.10
CA LEU A 177 8.38 -10.43 8.55
C LEU A 177 9.33 -10.95 7.47
N ALA A 178 9.24 -10.46 6.24
CA ALA A 178 10.17 -10.78 5.17
C ALA A 178 11.53 -10.10 5.47
N ILE A 179 12.57 -10.89 5.63
CA ILE A 179 13.94 -10.49 5.92
C ILE A 179 14.82 -11.00 4.79
#